data_e4dcaac63a2f282f18a82c8c83693b73
#
_entry.id   e4dcaac63a2f282f18a82c8c83693b73
#
_cell.length_a   1.000
_cell.length_b   1.000
_cell.length_c   1.000
_cell.angle_alpha   90.00
_cell.angle_beta   90.00
_cell.angle_gamma   90.00
#
_symmetry.space_group_name_H-M   'P 1'
#
loop_
_entity.id
_entity.type
_entity.pdbx_description
1 polymer ?
#
loop_
_entity_poly.entity_id
_entity_poly.type
_entity_poly.pdbx_seq_one_letter_code
_entity_poly.pdbx_strand_id
1 'polypeptide(L)'
;QYSAISDLDLTGAVRVDANISIKGHTRSEVKNINSFKEVERALKWEIQRQKNLLKRGKIPTQETRHWDDKRRITISLRVKEFEEDYRYFPEQDLVPITIDDKFIQKIKESLPEMPNERALRLRKDYNLSEFDADNLVIDKNIADFYETGVNADPSFGPFEYKQFCNWLMNDISRELNEQNKKIKDTRFHPNQVVDLIHHIKAGKITTKIAKSLINEMLQGISISKIIEKNGKKRISDEGFIKKKCLEVINENPKIVKDCHNNSKAIEALIGKVMGKTKGQADPGITRQMIIKFLQELEVIS
;
A
#
# COMPACT_ATOMS: atom_id res chain seq x y z
N GLN A 1 8.09 2.45 15.06
CA GLN A 1 8.78 1.48 14.18
C GLN A 1 10.24 1.89 13.92
N TYR A 2 10.51 3.06 13.36
CA TYR A 2 11.85 3.49 12.96
C TYR A 2 12.82 3.64 14.13
N SER A 3 12.40 4.25 15.21
CA SER A 3 13.25 4.42 16.41
C SER A 3 13.45 3.13 17.22
N ALA A 4 12.76 2.04 16.88
CA ALA A 4 12.75 0.77 17.61
C ALA A 4 12.35 0.88 19.09
N ILE A 5 11.73 1.99 19.51
CA ILE A 5 11.33 2.23 20.90
C ILE A 5 10.12 1.38 21.29
N SER A 6 9.19 1.16 20.34
CA SER A 6 7.97 0.40 20.58
C SER A 6 7.54 -0.38 19.34
N ASP A 7 7.03 -1.58 19.54
CA ASP A 7 6.29 -2.30 18.50
C ASP A 7 4.83 -1.87 18.54
N LEU A 8 4.42 -1.13 17.49
CA LEU A 8 3.06 -0.59 17.37
C LEU A 8 1.99 -1.68 17.18
N ASP A 9 2.40 -2.92 16.94
CA ASP A 9 1.50 -4.07 16.81
C ASP A 9 1.07 -4.63 18.17
N LEU A 10 1.77 -4.27 19.24
CA LEU A 10 1.43 -4.71 20.58
C LEU A 10 0.21 -3.94 21.10
N THR A 11 -0.69 -4.66 21.74
CA THR A 11 -1.85 -4.06 22.42
C THR A 11 -1.39 -3.08 23.47
N GLY A 12 -1.87 -1.83 23.39
CA GLY A 12 -1.50 -0.78 24.35
C GLY A 12 -0.20 -0.04 24.05
N ALA A 13 0.52 -0.38 22.95
CA ALA A 13 1.73 0.33 22.54
C ALA A 13 1.48 1.80 22.16
N VAL A 14 0.28 2.10 21.71
CA VAL A 14 -0.16 3.47 21.41
C VAL A 14 -1.37 3.81 22.24
N ARG A 15 -1.31 4.94 22.92
CA ARG A 15 -2.45 5.55 23.61
C ARG A 15 -2.59 7.00 23.19
N VAL A 16 -3.78 7.40 22.83
CA VAL A 16 -4.10 8.76 22.41
C VAL A 16 -5.21 9.30 23.28
N ASP A 17 -4.98 10.50 23.81
CA ASP A 17 -6.00 11.32 24.48
C ASP A 17 -6.29 12.52 23.55
N ALA A 18 -7.50 12.60 23.03
CA ALA A 18 -7.89 13.62 22.07
C ALA A 18 -8.81 14.67 22.71
N ASN A 19 -8.54 15.94 22.45
CA ASN A 19 -9.40 17.04 22.88
C ASN A 19 -10.16 17.63 21.70
N ILE A 20 -11.46 17.86 21.88
CA ILE A 20 -12.31 18.41 20.83
C ILE A 20 -13.41 19.30 21.40
N SER A 21 -13.70 20.40 20.70
CA SER A 21 -14.80 21.28 20.99
C SER A 21 -15.41 21.85 19.71
N ILE A 22 -16.68 22.21 19.75
CA ILE A 22 -17.30 23.05 18.71
C ILE A 22 -16.98 24.50 19.06
N LYS A 23 -16.70 25.32 18.03
CA LYS A 23 -16.35 26.74 18.19
C LYS A 23 -17.33 27.46 19.15
N GLY A 24 -16.81 28.11 20.16
CA GLY A 24 -17.59 28.82 21.18
C GLY A 24 -18.16 27.95 22.31
N HIS A 25 -17.79 26.66 22.38
CA HIS A 25 -18.26 25.74 23.42
C HIS A 25 -17.11 25.06 24.16
N THR A 26 -17.42 24.42 25.28
CA THR A 26 -16.45 23.70 26.10
C THR A 26 -15.92 22.46 25.42
N ARG A 27 -14.67 22.11 25.74
CA ARG A 27 -13.98 20.92 25.19
C ARG A 27 -14.39 19.64 25.93
N SER A 28 -14.42 18.55 25.19
CA SER A 28 -14.41 17.18 25.71
C SER A 28 -13.07 16.54 25.48
N GLU A 29 -12.53 15.85 26.48
CA GLU A 29 -11.34 15.02 26.37
C GLU A 29 -11.77 13.56 26.15
N VAL A 30 -11.36 12.97 25.04
CA VAL A 30 -11.68 11.56 24.72
C VAL A 30 -10.45 10.71 24.95
N LYS A 31 -10.53 9.78 25.88
CA LYS A 31 -9.46 8.85 26.28
C LYS A 31 -9.66 7.44 25.76
N ASN A 32 -8.62 6.61 25.92
CA ASN A 32 -8.61 5.19 25.54
C ASN A 32 -8.75 4.93 24.05
N ILE A 33 -7.99 5.67 23.27
CA ILE A 33 -7.91 5.51 21.83
C ILE A 33 -6.58 4.84 21.48
N ASN A 34 -6.62 3.74 20.76
CA ASN A 34 -5.46 2.85 20.56
C ASN A 34 -4.84 2.92 19.15
N SER A 35 -5.43 3.69 18.23
CA SER A 35 -4.90 3.84 16.88
C SER A 35 -5.36 5.13 16.21
N PHE A 36 -4.63 5.60 15.21
CA PHE A 36 -5.02 6.79 14.44
C PHE A 36 -6.39 6.65 13.78
N LYS A 37 -6.75 5.46 13.31
CA LYS A 37 -8.06 5.19 12.73
C LYS A 37 -9.18 5.34 13.75
N GLU A 38 -8.94 4.90 14.98
CA GLU A 38 -9.90 5.08 16.07
C GLU A 38 -9.97 6.54 16.55
N VAL A 39 -8.86 7.32 16.45
CA VAL A 39 -8.89 8.77 16.69
C VAL A 39 -9.90 9.45 15.74
N GLU A 40 -9.79 9.17 14.45
CA GLU A 40 -10.70 9.74 13.46
C GLU A 40 -12.17 9.39 13.77
N ARG A 41 -12.44 8.14 14.11
CA ARG A 41 -13.79 7.68 14.43
C ARG A 41 -14.33 8.32 15.71
N ALA A 42 -13.53 8.35 16.76
CA ALA A 42 -13.88 8.93 18.04
C ALA A 42 -14.19 10.42 17.90
N LEU A 43 -13.37 11.16 17.17
CA LEU A 43 -13.58 12.59 16.93
C LEU A 43 -14.83 12.86 16.07
N LYS A 44 -15.06 12.09 15.02
CA LYS A 44 -16.28 12.18 14.19
C LYS A 44 -17.54 11.95 15.02
N TRP A 45 -17.53 10.92 15.86
CA TRP A 45 -18.64 10.64 16.77
C TRP A 45 -18.87 11.79 17.76
N GLU A 46 -17.81 12.26 18.41
CA GLU A 46 -17.91 13.30 19.42
C GLU A 46 -18.41 14.63 18.85
N ILE A 47 -17.97 15.02 17.65
CA ILE A 47 -18.51 16.16 16.91
C ILE A 47 -20.01 16.02 16.72
N GLN A 48 -20.45 14.85 16.27
CA GLN A 48 -21.88 14.62 16.02
C GLN A 48 -22.69 14.65 17.32
N ARG A 49 -22.15 14.08 18.41
CA ARG A 49 -22.78 14.14 19.73
C ARG A 49 -22.96 15.60 20.20
N GLN A 50 -21.90 16.40 20.16
CA GLN A 50 -21.94 17.80 20.57
C GLN A 50 -22.91 18.60 19.71
N LYS A 51 -22.91 18.42 18.38
CA LYS A 51 -23.89 19.05 17.49
C LYS A 51 -25.32 18.66 17.83
N ASN A 52 -25.58 17.40 18.18
CA ASN A 52 -26.92 16.95 18.57
C ASN A 52 -27.37 17.53 19.90
N LEU A 53 -26.48 17.74 20.87
CA LEU A 53 -26.79 18.44 22.12
C LEU A 53 -27.21 19.88 21.83
N LEU A 54 -26.44 20.61 21.05
CA LEU A 54 -26.72 22.00 20.69
C LEU A 54 -28.05 22.13 19.93
N LYS A 55 -28.35 21.23 19.00
CA LYS A 55 -29.66 21.21 18.32
C LYS A 55 -30.84 21.03 19.28
N ARG A 56 -30.61 20.39 20.44
CA ARG A 56 -31.63 20.20 21.50
C ARG A 56 -31.60 21.30 22.55
N GLY A 57 -30.90 22.42 22.31
CA GLY A 57 -30.76 23.53 23.24
C GLY A 57 -29.88 23.21 24.47
N LYS A 58 -29.11 22.12 24.46
CA LYS A 58 -28.21 21.73 25.55
C LYS A 58 -26.78 22.12 25.22
N ILE A 59 -26.09 22.75 26.17
CA ILE A 59 -24.68 23.12 26.03
C ILE A 59 -23.80 21.93 26.43
N PRO A 60 -22.81 21.55 25.62
CA PRO A 60 -21.81 20.54 26.00
C PRO A 60 -21.06 20.97 27.26
N THR A 61 -20.93 20.09 28.24
CA THR A 61 -20.14 20.33 29.45
C THR A 61 -18.71 19.92 29.26
N GLN A 62 -17.76 20.48 30.00
CA GLN A 62 -16.37 20.02 30.02
C GLN A 62 -16.32 18.71 30.76
N GLU A 63 -15.99 17.65 30.01
CA GLU A 63 -15.97 16.28 30.54
C GLU A 63 -14.86 15.43 29.94
N THR A 64 -14.41 14.43 30.71
CA THR A 64 -13.58 13.35 30.19
C THR A 64 -14.48 12.19 29.75
N ARG A 65 -14.28 11.71 28.55
CA ARG A 65 -15.04 10.63 27.92
C ARG A 65 -14.12 9.46 27.56
N HIS A 66 -14.66 8.27 27.55
CA HIS A 66 -13.98 7.04 27.14
C HIS A 66 -14.45 6.65 25.73
N TRP A 67 -13.54 6.31 24.85
CA TRP A 67 -13.87 5.71 23.56
C TRP A 67 -14.10 4.21 23.69
N ASP A 68 -15.31 3.76 23.35
CA ASP A 68 -15.67 2.34 23.24
C ASP A 68 -15.59 1.95 21.75
N ASP A 69 -14.52 1.25 21.38
CA ASP A 69 -14.22 0.86 20.00
C ASP A 69 -15.22 -0.16 19.45
N LYS A 70 -15.76 -1.03 20.33
CA LYS A 70 -16.75 -2.04 19.95
C LYS A 70 -18.09 -1.41 19.60
N ARG A 71 -18.57 -0.50 20.44
CA ARG A 71 -19.84 0.21 20.27
C ARG A 71 -19.71 1.43 19.36
N ARG A 72 -18.48 1.90 19.11
CA ARG A 72 -18.15 3.10 18.33
C ARG A 72 -18.82 4.36 18.87
N ILE A 73 -18.80 4.54 20.19
CA ILE A 73 -19.36 5.68 20.89
C ILE A 73 -18.41 6.20 21.94
N THR A 74 -18.60 7.46 22.35
CA THR A 74 -17.95 7.99 23.55
C THR A 74 -18.89 7.88 24.75
N ILE A 75 -18.34 7.44 25.90
CA ILE A 75 -19.09 7.30 27.16
C ILE A 75 -18.51 8.29 28.15
N SER A 76 -19.37 9.05 28.87
CA SER A 76 -18.91 9.98 29.91
C SER A 76 -18.31 9.20 31.09
N LEU A 77 -17.10 9.59 31.51
CA LEU A 77 -16.43 9.03 32.68
C LEU A 77 -16.63 9.96 33.93
N ARG A 78 -16.28 11.22 33.75
CA ARG A 78 -16.40 12.23 34.80
C ARG A 78 -16.54 13.60 34.20
N VAL A 79 -17.24 14.47 34.90
CA VAL A 79 -17.20 15.93 34.67
C VAL A 79 -15.90 16.45 35.27
N LYS A 80 -15.10 17.21 34.52
CA LYS A 80 -13.90 17.85 35.05
C LYS A 80 -14.32 19.02 35.93
N GLU A 81 -14.06 18.88 37.19
CA GLU A 81 -13.88 20.01 38.08
C GLU A 81 -12.46 20.55 37.89
N PHE A 82 -12.24 21.82 38.08
CA PHE A 82 -11.05 22.60 37.70
C PHE A 82 -9.70 21.86 37.87
N GLU A 83 -8.71 22.17 36.98
CA GLU A 83 -7.38 21.57 36.88
C GLU A 83 -6.44 21.93 38.06
N GLU A 84 -6.94 22.10 39.25
CA GLU A 84 -6.12 22.38 40.38
C GLU A 84 -5.50 21.10 40.92
N ASP A 85 -4.15 21.09 40.96
CA ASP A 85 -3.31 20.17 41.71
C ASP A 85 -2.66 18.99 40.97
N TYR A 86 -1.91 19.28 39.90
CA TYR A 86 -0.90 18.34 39.48
C TYR A 86 0.36 18.33 40.37
N ARG A 87 0.44 19.18 41.40
CA ARG A 87 1.54 19.25 42.38
C ARG A 87 2.93 18.99 41.81
N TYR A 88 3.30 19.72 40.76
CA TYR A 88 4.65 19.62 40.18
C TYR A 88 5.67 20.22 41.16
N PHE A 89 6.12 19.41 42.11
CA PHE A 89 7.28 19.73 42.94
C PHE A 89 8.33 18.64 42.76
N PRO A 90 9.63 18.97 42.93
CA PRO A 90 10.70 17.99 42.87
C PRO A 90 10.48 16.84 43.87
N GLU A 91 10.61 15.60 43.40
CA GLU A 91 10.57 14.44 44.28
C GLU A 91 11.88 14.40 45.11
N GLN A 92 11.72 14.33 46.42
CA GLN A 92 12.89 14.43 47.35
C GLN A 92 13.85 13.26 47.25
N ASP A 93 13.34 12.10 46.85
CA ASP A 93 14.16 10.86 46.72
C ASP A 93 14.85 10.77 45.35
N LEU A 94 14.60 11.71 44.44
CA LEU A 94 15.24 11.74 43.12
C LEU A 94 16.31 12.84 43.05
N VAL A 95 17.52 12.45 42.77
CA VAL A 95 18.61 13.39 42.54
C VAL A 95 18.48 14.05 41.15
N PRO A 96 18.91 15.30 40.99
CA PRO A 96 18.95 15.94 39.67
C PRO A 96 19.77 15.15 38.67
N ILE A 97 19.21 14.90 37.48
CA ILE A 97 19.90 14.23 36.38
C ILE A 97 20.49 15.30 35.49
N THR A 98 21.81 15.28 35.33
CA THR A 98 22.53 16.17 34.41
C THR A 98 22.80 15.41 33.10
N ILE A 99 22.28 15.93 31.99
CA ILE A 99 22.52 15.41 30.65
C ILE A 99 23.52 16.33 29.96
N ASP A 100 24.71 15.81 29.67
CA ASP A 100 25.75 16.56 28.96
C ASP A 100 25.62 16.45 27.44
N ASP A 101 26.30 17.34 26.71
CA ASP A 101 26.27 17.35 25.25
C ASP A 101 26.84 16.06 24.64
N LYS A 102 27.78 15.41 25.31
CA LYS A 102 28.34 14.12 24.85
C LYS A 102 27.30 13.01 24.86
N PHE A 103 26.46 12.97 25.90
CA PHE A 103 25.37 12.02 25.98
C PHE A 103 24.34 12.26 24.88
N ILE A 104 23.98 13.54 24.64
CA ILE A 104 23.06 13.93 23.57
C ILE A 104 23.63 13.54 22.20
N GLN A 105 24.93 13.80 21.98
CA GLN A 105 25.59 13.48 20.71
C GLN A 105 25.62 11.95 20.48
N LYS A 106 25.92 11.16 21.50
CA LYS A 106 25.90 9.70 21.43
C LYS A 106 24.52 9.17 21.05
N ILE A 107 23.45 9.75 21.61
CA ILE A 107 22.08 9.37 21.23
C ILE A 107 21.80 9.74 19.78
N LYS A 108 22.15 10.96 19.33
CA LYS A 108 21.95 11.39 17.94
C LYS A 108 22.64 10.45 16.94
N GLU A 109 23.86 10.02 17.24
CA GLU A 109 24.62 9.07 16.40
C GLU A 109 24.02 7.65 16.40
N SER A 110 23.30 7.29 17.44
CA SER A 110 22.61 5.98 17.54
C SER A 110 21.23 5.95 16.89
N LEU A 111 20.68 7.11 16.55
CA LEU A 111 19.36 7.15 15.90
C LEU A 111 19.44 6.59 14.48
N PRO A 112 18.51 5.71 14.10
CA PRO A 112 18.40 5.27 12.71
C PRO A 112 17.93 6.42 11.82
N GLU A 113 18.17 6.29 10.52
CA GLU A 113 17.61 7.21 9.53
C GLU A 113 16.10 7.34 9.68
N MET A 114 15.61 8.56 9.82
CA MET A 114 14.19 8.83 10.06
C MET A 114 13.39 8.80 8.75
N PRO A 115 12.06 8.56 8.78
CA PRO A 115 11.25 8.42 7.56
C PRO A 115 11.39 9.56 6.57
N ASN A 116 11.41 10.81 7.04
CA ASN A 116 11.53 11.98 6.16
C ASN A 116 12.87 12.03 5.44
N GLU A 117 13.97 11.74 6.15
CA GLU A 117 15.32 11.70 5.58
C GLU A 117 15.42 10.55 4.57
N ARG A 118 14.88 9.38 4.94
CA ARG A 118 14.83 8.22 4.07
C ARG A 118 14.02 8.48 2.79
N ALA A 119 12.87 9.14 2.88
CA ALA A 119 12.09 9.50 1.71
C ALA A 119 12.87 10.41 0.76
N LEU A 120 13.55 11.42 1.30
CA LEU A 120 14.41 12.31 0.49
C LEU A 120 15.56 11.53 -0.18
N ARG A 121 16.19 10.61 0.54
CA ARG A 121 17.25 9.76 -0.01
C ARG A 121 16.73 8.83 -1.09
N LEU A 122 15.59 8.14 -0.87
CA LEU A 122 14.96 7.26 -1.87
C LEU A 122 14.62 8.01 -3.17
N ARG A 123 14.15 9.26 -3.07
CA ARG A 123 13.92 10.12 -4.25
C ARG A 123 15.22 10.39 -5.01
N LYS A 124 16.30 10.71 -4.29
CA LYS A 124 17.58 11.03 -4.89
C LYS A 124 18.28 9.81 -5.50
N ASP A 125 18.37 8.73 -4.74
CA ASP A 125 19.20 7.56 -5.09
C ASP A 125 18.51 6.65 -6.11
N TYR A 126 17.16 6.50 -6.02
CA TYR A 126 16.39 5.61 -6.88
C TYR A 126 15.46 6.35 -7.86
N ASN A 127 15.55 7.68 -7.93
CA ASN A 127 14.73 8.51 -8.82
C ASN A 127 13.21 8.24 -8.67
N LEU A 128 12.76 8.01 -7.44
CA LEU A 128 11.34 7.82 -7.14
C LEU A 128 10.61 9.17 -7.08
N SER A 129 9.30 9.13 -7.38
CA SER A 129 8.43 10.27 -7.13
C SER A 129 8.29 10.53 -5.62
N GLU A 130 7.91 11.75 -5.23
CA GLU A 130 7.59 12.10 -3.85
C GLU A 130 6.53 11.16 -3.28
N PHE A 131 5.45 10.96 -4.02
CA PHE A 131 4.37 10.05 -3.64
C PHE A 131 4.86 8.62 -3.37
N ASP A 132 5.72 8.07 -4.23
CA ASP A 132 6.23 6.70 -4.06
C ASP A 132 7.13 6.59 -2.83
N ALA A 133 8.07 7.53 -2.67
CA ALA A 133 9.00 7.52 -1.56
C ALA A 133 8.28 7.69 -0.21
N ASP A 134 7.34 8.63 -0.13
CA ASP A 134 6.56 8.88 1.08
C ASP A 134 5.72 7.65 1.48
N ASN A 135 5.12 6.96 0.51
CA ASN A 135 4.36 5.73 0.79
C ASN A 135 5.26 4.57 1.22
N LEU A 136 6.45 4.41 0.60
CA LEU A 136 7.38 3.34 0.99
C LEU A 136 7.83 3.48 2.45
N VAL A 137 8.11 4.70 2.91
CA VAL A 137 8.63 4.93 4.27
C VAL A 137 7.57 4.88 5.36
N ILE A 138 6.28 4.75 5.04
CA ILE A 138 5.22 4.58 6.05
C ILE A 138 5.48 3.33 6.91
N ASP A 139 5.87 2.22 6.28
CA ASP A 139 6.25 0.99 6.98
C ASP A 139 7.74 0.71 6.77
N LYS A 140 8.48 0.70 7.88
CA LYS A 140 9.94 0.41 7.85
C LYS A 140 10.26 -0.91 7.15
N ASN A 141 9.47 -1.96 7.38
CA ASN A 141 9.73 -3.28 6.80
C ASN A 141 9.53 -3.27 5.28
N ILE A 142 8.57 -2.49 4.78
CA ILE A 142 8.35 -2.30 3.35
C ILE A 142 9.51 -1.53 2.72
N ALA A 143 9.97 -0.46 3.38
CA ALA A 143 11.12 0.31 2.91
C ALA A 143 12.40 -0.52 2.91
N ASP A 144 12.66 -1.30 3.97
CA ASP A 144 13.81 -2.19 4.07
C ASP A 144 13.76 -3.28 2.98
N PHE A 145 12.58 -3.85 2.73
CA PHE A 145 12.36 -4.84 1.68
C PHE A 145 12.65 -4.27 0.30
N TYR A 146 12.17 -3.03 0.03
CA TYR A 146 12.43 -2.33 -1.21
C TYR A 146 13.93 -2.14 -1.45
N GLU A 147 14.63 -1.53 -0.50
CA GLU A 147 16.06 -1.25 -0.65
C GLU A 147 16.90 -2.53 -0.76
N THR A 148 16.57 -3.55 0.03
CA THR A 148 17.24 -4.85 -0.09
C THR A 148 17.09 -5.43 -1.49
N GLY A 149 15.89 -5.33 -2.06
CA GLY A 149 15.62 -5.88 -3.38
C GLY A 149 16.29 -5.11 -4.52
N VAL A 150 16.18 -3.78 -4.52
CA VAL A 150 16.76 -2.97 -5.61
C VAL A 150 18.29 -2.97 -5.57
N ASN A 151 18.90 -3.16 -4.40
CA ASN A 151 20.33 -3.26 -4.24
C ASN A 151 20.89 -4.69 -4.50
N ALA A 152 20.01 -5.70 -4.59
CA ALA A 152 20.42 -7.07 -4.87
C ALA A 152 20.89 -7.25 -6.31
N ASP A 153 20.48 -6.37 -7.21
CA ASP A 153 20.88 -6.43 -8.62
C ASP A 153 21.51 -5.12 -9.10
N PRO A 154 22.84 -5.09 -9.28
CA PRO A 154 23.55 -3.91 -9.78
C PRO A 154 23.16 -3.46 -11.20
N SER A 155 22.45 -4.30 -11.96
CA SER A 155 21.96 -3.94 -13.30
C SER A 155 20.69 -3.11 -13.31
N PHE A 156 20.05 -2.96 -12.14
CA PHE A 156 18.84 -2.16 -12.01
C PHE A 156 19.14 -0.67 -12.18
N GLY A 157 18.24 0.02 -12.86
CA GLY A 157 18.25 1.46 -13.06
C GLY A 157 16.90 2.08 -12.68
N PRO A 158 16.70 3.37 -12.98
CA PRO A 158 15.49 4.10 -12.60
C PRO A 158 14.19 3.42 -13.02
N PHE A 159 14.21 2.74 -14.15
CA PHE A 159 13.03 2.02 -14.65
C PHE A 159 12.70 0.80 -13.79
N GLU A 160 13.70 -0.03 -13.45
CA GLU A 160 13.51 -1.22 -12.61
C GLU A 160 13.20 -0.82 -11.16
N TYR A 161 13.80 0.25 -10.63
CA TYR A 161 13.47 0.81 -9.31
C TYR A 161 12.01 1.18 -9.22
N LYS A 162 11.49 1.87 -10.23
CA LYS A 162 10.07 2.21 -10.30
C LYS A 162 9.17 1.00 -10.46
N GLN A 163 9.59 0.02 -11.28
CA GLN A 163 8.84 -1.24 -11.41
C GLN A 163 8.76 -2.00 -10.09
N PHE A 164 9.89 -2.12 -9.38
CA PHE A 164 9.92 -2.79 -8.07
C PHE A 164 8.97 -2.10 -7.09
N CYS A 165 9.02 -0.78 -7.00
CA CYS A 165 8.11 0.01 -6.18
C CYS A 165 6.64 -0.27 -6.54
N ASN A 166 6.30 -0.25 -7.83
CA ASN A 166 4.95 -0.51 -8.30
C ASN A 166 4.46 -1.92 -7.92
N TRP A 167 5.29 -2.96 -8.08
CA TRP A 167 4.93 -4.32 -7.67
C TRP A 167 4.68 -4.40 -6.17
N LEU A 168 5.57 -3.82 -5.38
CA LEU A 168 5.50 -3.86 -3.92
C LEU A 168 4.28 -3.12 -3.40
N MET A 169 4.07 -1.88 -3.86
CA MET A 169 3.02 -1.00 -3.32
C MET A 169 1.60 -1.33 -3.83
N ASN A 170 1.48 -1.92 -5.01
CA ASN A 170 0.17 -2.22 -5.57
C ASN A 170 -0.21 -3.69 -5.42
N ASP A 171 0.44 -4.57 -6.20
CA ASP A 171 -0.03 -5.95 -6.33
C ASP A 171 0.34 -6.81 -5.11
N ILE A 172 1.57 -6.66 -4.57
CA ILE A 172 2.02 -7.41 -3.39
C ILE A 172 1.30 -6.90 -2.13
N SER A 173 1.23 -5.58 -1.93
CA SER A 173 0.51 -5.00 -0.78
C SER A 173 -0.97 -5.35 -0.79
N ARG A 174 -1.62 -5.39 -1.96
CA ARG A 174 -3.01 -5.85 -2.06
C ARG A 174 -3.17 -7.28 -1.58
N GLU A 175 -2.33 -8.20 -2.05
CA GLU A 175 -2.38 -9.62 -1.67
C GLU A 175 -2.11 -9.82 -0.17
N LEU A 176 -1.15 -9.07 0.40
CA LEU A 176 -0.87 -9.06 1.84
C LEU A 176 -2.08 -8.59 2.65
N ASN A 177 -2.75 -7.52 2.19
CA ASN A 177 -3.94 -6.98 2.84
C ASN A 177 -5.13 -7.95 2.78
N GLU A 178 -5.34 -8.62 1.63
CA GLU A 178 -6.38 -9.64 1.46
C GLU A 178 -6.16 -10.83 2.41
N GLN A 179 -4.90 -11.21 2.65
CA GLN A 179 -4.52 -12.25 3.61
C GLN A 179 -4.41 -11.76 5.06
N ASN A 180 -4.57 -10.46 5.31
CA ASN A 180 -4.36 -9.83 6.61
C ASN A 180 -2.98 -10.15 7.21
N LYS A 181 -1.93 -10.10 6.38
CA LYS A 181 -0.53 -10.37 6.73
C LYS A 181 0.34 -9.15 6.50
N LYS A 182 1.41 -9.04 7.29
CA LYS A 182 2.50 -8.10 7.03
C LYS A 182 3.61 -8.80 6.25
N ILE A 183 4.42 -8.04 5.52
CA ILE A 183 5.52 -8.60 4.72
C ILE A 183 6.50 -9.40 5.59
N LYS A 184 6.77 -8.94 6.81
CA LYS A 184 7.63 -9.60 7.80
C LYS A 184 7.12 -10.98 8.25
N ASP A 185 5.82 -11.24 8.11
CA ASP A 185 5.17 -12.48 8.54
C ASP A 185 5.13 -13.53 7.43
N THR A 186 5.67 -13.20 6.27
CA THR A 186 5.72 -14.07 5.09
C THR A 186 7.11 -14.67 4.90
N ARG A 187 7.19 -15.68 4.04
CA ARG A 187 8.48 -16.22 3.55
C ARG A 187 8.91 -15.54 2.25
N PHE A 188 8.32 -14.42 1.94
CA PHE A 188 8.60 -13.67 0.72
C PHE A 188 9.94 -12.94 0.84
N HIS A 189 10.78 -13.13 -0.16
CA HIS A 189 12.12 -12.54 -0.19
C HIS A 189 12.24 -11.49 -1.30
N PRO A 190 12.95 -10.36 -1.09
CA PRO A 190 13.11 -9.31 -2.11
C PRO A 190 13.60 -9.81 -3.46
N ASN A 191 14.52 -10.79 -3.48
CA ASN A 191 15.04 -11.39 -4.72
C ASN A 191 13.93 -12.00 -5.61
N GLN A 192 12.81 -12.42 -5.05
CA GLN A 192 11.70 -12.95 -5.86
C GLN A 192 11.04 -11.85 -6.70
N VAL A 193 11.06 -10.57 -6.25
CA VAL A 193 10.60 -9.45 -7.08
C VAL A 193 11.62 -9.12 -8.15
N VAL A 194 12.91 -9.22 -7.85
CA VAL A 194 14.01 -9.08 -8.83
C VAL A 194 13.82 -10.12 -9.95
N ASP A 195 13.67 -11.40 -9.59
CA ASP A 195 13.42 -12.49 -10.53
C ASP A 195 12.14 -12.26 -11.34
N LEU A 196 11.08 -11.75 -10.73
CA LEU A 196 9.83 -11.40 -11.39
C LEU A 196 10.05 -10.37 -12.50
N ILE A 197 10.77 -9.30 -12.19
CA ILE A 197 11.08 -8.22 -13.14
C ILE A 197 11.92 -8.79 -14.29
N HIS A 198 12.93 -9.61 -14.00
CA HIS A 198 13.74 -10.26 -15.02
C HIS A 198 12.94 -11.20 -15.93
N HIS A 199 12.04 -12.00 -15.38
CA HIS A 199 11.20 -12.90 -16.18
C HIS A 199 10.26 -12.13 -17.11
N ILE A 200 9.73 -10.99 -16.64
CA ILE A 200 8.90 -10.11 -17.48
C ILE A 200 9.74 -9.43 -18.56
N LYS A 201 10.91 -8.87 -18.20
CA LYS A 201 11.84 -8.20 -19.13
C LYS A 201 12.36 -9.16 -20.22
N ALA A 202 12.66 -10.39 -19.82
CA ALA A 202 13.06 -11.45 -20.76
C ALA A 202 11.88 -12.02 -21.59
N GLY A 203 10.66 -11.53 -21.40
CA GLY A 203 9.49 -11.99 -22.14
C GLY A 203 9.06 -13.44 -21.82
N LYS A 204 9.55 -14.03 -20.74
CA LYS A 204 9.18 -15.41 -20.34
C LYS A 204 7.75 -15.50 -19.79
N ILE A 205 7.28 -14.43 -19.15
CA ILE A 205 5.92 -14.30 -18.62
C ILE A 205 5.33 -12.92 -18.94
N THR A 206 4.01 -12.84 -18.99
CA THR A 206 3.30 -11.58 -19.10
C THR A 206 3.04 -10.98 -17.72
N THR A 207 2.78 -9.67 -17.64
CA THR A 207 2.38 -9.00 -16.39
C THR A 207 1.14 -9.66 -15.75
N LYS A 208 0.20 -10.14 -16.59
CA LYS A 208 -1.00 -10.83 -16.11
C LYS A 208 -0.66 -12.17 -15.44
N ILE A 209 0.27 -12.92 -16.02
CA ILE A 209 0.78 -14.14 -15.38
C ILE A 209 1.49 -13.78 -14.09
N ALA A 210 2.40 -12.80 -14.11
CA ALA A 210 3.15 -12.36 -12.94
C ALA A 210 2.24 -12.07 -11.74
N LYS A 211 1.14 -11.33 -11.94
CA LYS A 211 0.14 -11.05 -10.89
C LYS A 211 -0.48 -12.33 -10.31
N SER A 212 -0.71 -13.36 -11.13
CA SER A 212 -1.27 -14.62 -10.66
C SER A 212 -0.29 -15.52 -9.89
N LEU A 213 1.00 -15.15 -9.83
CA LEU A 213 2.05 -15.90 -9.11
C LEU A 213 2.29 -15.36 -7.70
N ILE A 214 1.84 -14.13 -7.39
CA ILE A 214 2.18 -13.42 -6.14
C ILE A 214 1.81 -14.25 -4.91
N ASN A 215 0.64 -14.88 -4.90
CA ASN A 215 0.19 -15.68 -3.74
C ASN A 215 1.16 -16.84 -3.43
N GLU A 216 1.62 -17.56 -4.48
CA GLU A 216 2.59 -18.64 -4.31
C GLU A 216 3.99 -18.10 -3.94
N MET A 217 4.36 -16.92 -4.45
CA MET A 217 5.60 -16.22 -4.08
C MET A 217 5.60 -15.82 -2.61
N LEU A 218 4.48 -15.32 -2.07
CA LEU A 218 4.36 -14.99 -0.64
C LEU A 218 4.57 -16.19 0.29
N GLN A 219 4.40 -17.41 -0.22
CA GLN A 219 4.72 -18.65 0.48
C GLN A 219 6.21 -19.03 0.40
N GLY A 220 7.04 -18.23 -0.25
CA GLY A 220 8.47 -18.46 -0.43
C GLY A 220 8.82 -19.37 -1.61
N ILE A 221 7.88 -19.68 -2.51
CA ILE A 221 8.14 -20.53 -3.68
C ILE A 221 8.78 -19.68 -4.77
N SER A 222 9.91 -20.12 -5.33
CA SER A 222 10.61 -19.40 -6.40
C SER A 222 9.77 -19.37 -7.69
N ILE A 223 9.88 -18.27 -8.44
CA ILE A 223 9.13 -18.05 -9.69
C ILE A 223 9.38 -19.17 -10.69
N SER A 224 10.62 -19.62 -10.86
CA SER A 224 10.98 -20.70 -11.79
C SER A 224 10.20 -21.98 -11.48
N LYS A 225 10.12 -22.37 -10.19
CA LYS A 225 9.34 -23.54 -9.77
C LYS A 225 7.84 -23.37 -9.99
N ILE A 226 7.32 -22.16 -9.77
CA ILE A 226 5.89 -21.88 -9.99
C ILE A 226 5.55 -21.97 -11.49
N ILE A 227 6.41 -21.40 -12.35
CA ILE A 227 6.24 -21.45 -13.82
C ILE A 227 6.30 -22.89 -14.32
N GLU A 228 7.26 -23.69 -13.86
CA GLU A 228 7.39 -25.11 -14.24
C GLU A 228 6.15 -25.91 -13.82
N LYS A 229 5.70 -25.75 -12.58
CA LYS A 229 4.54 -26.45 -12.05
C LYS A 229 3.23 -26.09 -12.78
N ASN A 230 3.05 -24.81 -13.07
CA ASN A 230 1.78 -24.29 -13.58
C ASN A 230 1.72 -24.22 -15.12
N GLY A 231 2.84 -24.48 -15.83
CA GLY A 231 2.92 -24.35 -17.29
C GLY A 231 2.61 -22.92 -17.79
N LYS A 232 2.71 -21.93 -16.93
CA LYS A 232 2.33 -20.53 -17.21
C LYS A 232 3.45 -19.78 -17.94
N LYS A 233 3.77 -20.17 -19.16
CA LYS A 233 4.76 -19.47 -20.01
C LYS A 233 4.05 -18.51 -20.96
N ARG A 234 4.74 -17.43 -21.34
CA ARG A 234 4.29 -16.54 -22.42
C ARG A 234 4.30 -17.33 -23.74
N ILE A 235 3.24 -17.20 -24.51
CA ILE A 235 3.12 -17.80 -25.84
C ILE A 235 3.44 -16.69 -26.85
N SER A 236 4.56 -16.85 -27.55
CA SER A 236 5.00 -15.95 -28.64
C SER A 236 4.91 -16.61 -30.00
N ASP A 237 4.35 -17.82 -30.09
CA ASP A 237 4.11 -18.50 -31.35
C ASP A 237 3.05 -17.75 -32.18
N GLU A 238 3.52 -17.13 -33.25
CA GLU A 238 2.68 -16.31 -34.13
C GLU A 238 1.55 -17.12 -34.76
N GLY A 239 1.79 -18.37 -35.12
CA GLY A 239 0.78 -19.24 -35.74
C GLY A 239 -0.37 -19.54 -34.78
N PHE A 240 -0.03 -19.82 -33.50
CA PHE A 240 -1.02 -20.04 -32.47
C PHE A 240 -1.82 -18.75 -32.15
N ILE A 241 -1.13 -17.62 -32.00
CA ILE A 241 -1.75 -16.32 -31.72
C ILE A 241 -2.64 -15.92 -32.89
N LYS A 242 -2.18 -16.07 -34.13
CA LYS A 242 -2.96 -15.82 -35.35
C LYS A 242 -4.28 -16.59 -35.35
N LYS A 243 -4.23 -17.88 -35.06
CA LYS A 243 -5.44 -18.72 -34.98
C LYS A 243 -6.41 -18.21 -33.92
N LYS A 244 -5.92 -17.83 -32.74
CA LYS A 244 -6.75 -17.31 -31.65
C LYS A 244 -7.35 -15.93 -31.96
N CYS A 245 -6.62 -15.06 -32.65
CA CYS A 245 -7.13 -13.78 -33.12
C CYS A 245 -8.27 -13.96 -34.14
N LEU A 246 -8.11 -14.84 -35.13
CA LEU A 246 -9.17 -15.15 -36.09
C LEU A 246 -10.41 -15.74 -35.42
N GLU A 247 -10.26 -16.68 -34.49
CA GLU A 247 -11.37 -17.20 -33.70
C GLU A 247 -12.15 -16.10 -33.00
N VAL A 248 -11.46 -15.15 -32.34
CA VAL A 248 -12.09 -14.06 -31.60
C VAL A 248 -12.78 -13.07 -32.54
N ILE A 249 -12.19 -12.72 -33.66
CA ILE A 249 -12.77 -11.82 -34.67
C ILE A 249 -14.05 -12.43 -35.21
N ASN A 250 -14.04 -13.70 -35.61
CA ASN A 250 -15.21 -14.40 -36.14
C ASN A 250 -16.34 -14.53 -35.14
N GLU A 251 -16.03 -14.73 -33.86
CA GLU A 251 -17.04 -14.87 -32.79
C GLU A 251 -17.64 -13.51 -32.34
N ASN A 252 -17.03 -12.39 -32.71
CA ASN A 252 -17.43 -11.08 -32.22
C ASN A 252 -17.67 -10.03 -33.33
N PRO A 253 -18.55 -10.32 -34.29
CA PRO A 253 -18.75 -9.44 -35.45
C PRO A 253 -19.28 -8.04 -35.08
N LYS A 254 -19.99 -7.92 -33.96
CA LYS A 254 -20.46 -6.62 -33.44
C LYS A 254 -19.28 -5.72 -33.02
N ILE A 255 -18.33 -6.29 -32.21
CA ILE A 255 -17.15 -5.55 -31.75
C ILE A 255 -16.27 -5.17 -32.95
N VAL A 256 -16.16 -6.06 -33.96
CA VAL A 256 -15.41 -5.78 -35.17
C VAL A 256 -15.99 -4.56 -35.91
N LYS A 257 -17.31 -4.49 -36.05
CA LYS A 257 -17.98 -3.31 -36.64
C LYS A 257 -17.76 -2.04 -35.84
N ASP A 258 -17.78 -2.14 -34.51
CA ASP A 258 -17.53 -1.01 -33.60
C ASP A 258 -16.11 -0.44 -33.76
N CYS A 259 -15.13 -1.26 -34.17
CA CYS A 259 -13.75 -0.82 -34.41
C CYS A 259 -13.63 0.22 -35.52
N HIS A 260 -14.57 0.27 -36.44
CA HIS A 260 -14.62 1.29 -37.51
C HIS A 260 -14.74 2.72 -36.95
N ASN A 261 -15.50 2.90 -35.89
CA ASN A 261 -15.79 4.21 -35.31
C ASN A 261 -15.14 4.44 -33.94
N ASN A 262 -14.55 3.40 -33.32
CA ASN A 262 -14.02 3.46 -31.96
C ASN A 262 -12.75 2.61 -31.80
N SER A 263 -11.60 3.27 -31.79
CA SER A 263 -10.31 2.61 -31.59
C SER A 263 -10.20 1.85 -30.25
N LYS A 264 -11.00 2.22 -29.23
CA LYS A 264 -11.03 1.48 -27.96
C LYS A 264 -11.67 0.09 -28.08
N ALA A 265 -12.45 -0.17 -29.14
CA ALA A 265 -13.03 -1.49 -29.39
C ALA A 265 -11.95 -2.54 -29.72
N ILE A 266 -10.80 -2.13 -30.26
CA ILE A 266 -9.64 -2.99 -30.50
C ILE A 266 -9.14 -3.61 -29.17
N GLU A 267 -9.10 -2.82 -28.10
CA GLU A 267 -8.70 -3.32 -26.78
C GLU A 267 -9.64 -4.42 -26.26
N ALA A 268 -10.92 -4.33 -26.58
CA ALA A 268 -11.88 -5.36 -26.20
C ALA A 268 -11.61 -6.70 -26.93
N LEU A 269 -11.22 -6.65 -28.21
CA LEU A 269 -10.82 -7.84 -28.95
C LEU A 269 -9.52 -8.44 -28.39
N ILE A 270 -8.52 -7.59 -28.10
CA ILE A 270 -7.26 -8.02 -27.46
C ILE A 270 -7.59 -8.68 -26.12
N GLY A 271 -8.44 -8.06 -25.30
CA GLY A 271 -8.88 -8.60 -24.01
C GLY A 271 -9.51 -9.99 -24.13
N LYS A 272 -10.30 -10.23 -25.18
CA LYS A 272 -10.92 -11.54 -25.46
C LYS A 272 -9.89 -12.60 -25.86
N VAL A 273 -8.90 -12.26 -26.71
CA VAL A 273 -7.78 -13.18 -27.04
C VAL A 273 -6.99 -13.50 -25.76
N MET A 274 -6.66 -12.49 -24.96
CA MET A 274 -5.99 -12.68 -23.68
C MET A 274 -6.81 -13.55 -22.72
N GLY A 275 -8.13 -13.43 -22.73
CA GLY A 275 -9.04 -14.29 -21.97
C GLY A 275 -8.96 -15.76 -22.43
N LYS A 276 -9.09 -16.03 -23.73
CA LYS A 276 -9.01 -17.37 -24.31
C LYS A 276 -7.65 -18.06 -24.09
N THR A 277 -6.59 -17.26 -24.05
CA THR A 277 -5.22 -17.76 -23.81
C THR A 277 -4.81 -17.74 -22.33
N LYS A 278 -5.75 -17.48 -21.42
CA LYS A 278 -5.52 -17.36 -19.97
C LYS A 278 -4.40 -16.35 -19.63
N GLY A 279 -4.25 -15.32 -20.46
CA GLY A 279 -3.22 -14.28 -20.30
C GLY A 279 -1.81 -14.68 -20.78
N GLN A 280 -1.66 -15.82 -21.46
CA GLN A 280 -0.38 -16.32 -21.93
C GLN A 280 0.05 -15.74 -23.28
N ALA A 281 -0.87 -15.37 -24.16
CA ALA A 281 -0.51 -14.76 -25.45
C ALA A 281 0.29 -13.46 -25.25
N ASP A 282 1.25 -13.25 -26.16
CA ASP A 282 2.01 -11.99 -26.20
C ASP A 282 1.07 -10.82 -26.54
N PRO A 283 0.91 -9.80 -25.67
CA PRO A 283 0.00 -8.69 -25.93
C PRO A 283 0.42 -7.86 -27.15
N GLY A 284 1.73 -7.68 -27.40
CA GLY A 284 2.27 -6.93 -28.52
C GLY A 284 1.96 -7.61 -29.85
N ILE A 285 2.29 -8.91 -29.95
CA ILE A 285 1.99 -9.73 -31.13
C ILE A 285 0.48 -9.81 -31.34
N THR A 286 -0.29 -10.02 -30.28
CA THR A 286 -1.76 -10.07 -30.35
C THR A 286 -2.35 -8.76 -30.91
N ARG A 287 -1.86 -7.63 -30.45
CA ARG A 287 -2.29 -6.30 -30.95
C ARG A 287 -1.98 -6.13 -32.42
N GLN A 288 -0.74 -6.42 -32.83
CA GLN A 288 -0.31 -6.33 -34.23
C GLN A 288 -1.17 -7.21 -35.15
N MET A 289 -1.43 -8.45 -34.73
CA MET A 289 -2.25 -9.40 -35.50
C MET A 289 -3.69 -8.94 -35.62
N ILE A 290 -4.30 -8.45 -34.56
CA ILE A 290 -5.69 -7.94 -34.61
C ILE A 290 -5.78 -6.73 -35.51
N ILE A 291 -4.86 -5.76 -35.40
CA ILE A 291 -4.82 -4.59 -36.28
C ILE A 291 -4.70 -5.02 -37.74
N LYS A 292 -3.75 -5.91 -38.04
CA LYS A 292 -3.54 -6.43 -39.39
C LYS A 292 -4.81 -7.07 -39.96
N PHE A 293 -5.51 -7.91 -39.18
CA PHE A 293 -6.75 -8.54 -39.64
C PHE A 293 -7.90 -7.54 -39.83
N LEU A 294 -8.00 -6.52 -38.99
CA LEU A 294 -9.01 -5.48 -39.14
C LEU A 294 -8.74 -4.60 -40.40
N GLN A 295 -7.46 -4.41 -40.75
CA GLN A 295 -7.07 -3.76 -42.02
C GLN A 295 -7.38 -4.64 -43.23
N GLU A 296 -7.07 -5.94 -43.17
CA GLU A 296 -7.42 -6.89 -44.25
C GLU A 296 -8.94 -7.02 -44.47
N LEU A 297 -9.74 -6.75 -43.42
CA LEU A 297 -11.21 -6.72 -43.48
C LEU A 297 -11.77 -5.34 -43.84
N GLU A 298 -10.92 -4.36 -44.16
CA GLU A 298 -11.30 -2.95 -44.47
C GLU A 298 -12.10 -2.27 -43.35
N VAL A 299 -11.92 -2.73 -42.10
CA VAL A 299 -12.64 -2.17 -40.92
C VAL A 299 -11.93 -0.93 -40.39
N ILE A 300 -10.60 -0.89 -40.49
CA ILE A 300 -9.76 0.25 -40.08
C ILE A 300 -8.72 0.55 -41.16
N SER A 301 -8.34 1.83 -41.26
CA SER A 301 -7.31 2.32 -42.20
C SER A 301 -5.89 2.08 -41.69
#